data_21509dcb9dee5b887363c9b5758c48a8
#
_entry.id   21509dcb9dee5b887363c9b5758c48a8
#
_cell.length_a   1.000
_cell.length_b   1.000
_cell.length_c   1.000
_cell.angle_alpha   90.00
_cell.angle_beta   90.00
_cell.angle_gamma   90.00
#
_symmetry.space_group_name_H-M   'P 1'
#
loop_
_entity.id
_entity.type
_entity.pdbx_description
1 polymer ?
#
loop_
_entity_poly.entity_id
_entity_poly.type
_entity_poly.pdbx_seq_one_letter_code
_entity_poly.pdbx_strand_id
1 'polypeptide(L)'
;IYNLWSSNQRYEDMINSTLVASEFSLDFKKDFDYEIYLVIVGNKTLKESDVDTMLRHAKNVVKGLENITESQDNRDRLQDIRKYLDSLQVYVARIDENMAEGNLYEENMEIWENDVQIVTTLVRDEISQYTYYEIQGIQKSKDDYQKFYTWMLRFCLIALVGVVVAVGIMSYLIPLSITRPFKELSQVTDEIAKGNLSVRANVNTGVEATALSNSMNTM
;
A
#
# COMPACT_ATOMS: atom_id res chain seq x y z
N ILE A 1 -0.87 -3.32 12.51
CA ILE A 1 0.19 -4.17 11.92
C ILE A 1 -0.32 -4.84 10.64
N TYR A 2 -1.51 -5.52 10.65
CA TYR A 2 -2.06 -6.19 9.46
C TYR A 2 -2.29 -5.21 8.28
N ASN A 3 -2.88 -4.06 8.52
CA ASN A 3 -3.09 -3.02 7.48
C ASN A 3 -1.78 -2.44 6.93
N LEU A 4 -0.74 -2.33 7.74
CA LEU A 4 0.59 -1.86 7.30
C LEU A 4 1.27 -2.90 6.39
N TRP A 5 1.18 -4.17 6.73
CA TRP A 5 1.74 -5.26 5.93
C TRP A 5 1.03 -5.39 4.58
N SER A 6 -0.31 -5.43 4.57
CA SER A 6 -1.14 -5.48 3.36
C SER A 6 -0.87 -4.30 2.42
N SER A 7 -0.71 -3.12 2.97
CA SER A 7 -0.47 -1.91 2.18
C SER A 7 0.96 -1.85 1.61
N ASN A 8 1.96 -2.38 2.33
CA ASN A 8 3.33 -2.50 1.80
C ASN A 8 3.39 -3.50 0.63
N GLN A 9 2.66 -4.60 0.73
CA GLN A 9 2.58 -5.60 -0.33
C GLN A 9 1.93 -5.02 -1.60
N ARG A 10 0.86 -4.25 -1.46
CA ARG A 10 0.24 -3.53 -2.60
C ARG A 10 1.22 -2.56 -3.27
N TYR A 11 1.98 -1.83 -2.47
CA TYR A 11 2.98 -0.90 -2.99
C TYR A 11 4.08 -1.62 -3.79
N GLU A 12 4.55 -2.76 -3.31
CA GLU A 12 5.50 -3.61 -4.03
C GLU A 12 4.88 -4.17 -5.33
N ASP A 13 3.64 -4.63 -5.30
CA ASP A 13 2.93 -5.14 -6.47
C ASP A 13 2.76 -4.05 -7.53
N MET A 14 2.41 -2.82 -7.13
CA MET A 14 2.30 -1.67 -8.04
C MET A 14 3.65 -1.26 -8.65
N ILE A 15 4.74 -1.31 -7.89
CA ILE A 15 6.09 -1.04 -8.43
C ILE A 15 6.48 -2.11 -9.44
N ASN A 16 6.27 -3.38 -9.11
CA ASN A 16 6.62 -4.50 -9.98
C ASN A 16 5.78 -4.47 -11.27
N SER A 17 4.48 -4.19 -11.19
CA SER A 17 3.61 -4.06 -12.36
C SER A 17 4.05 -2.91 -13.27
N THR A 18 4.40 -1.77 -12.68
CA THR A 18 4.90 -0.60 -13.42
C THR A 18 6.21 -0.92 -14.14
N LEU A 19 7.13 -1.62 -13.49
CA LEU A 19 8.42 -2.00 -14.07
C LEU A 19 8.23 -2.95 -15.25
N VAL A 20 7.45 -4.03 -15.06
CA VAL A 20 7.15 -5.02 -16.10
C VAL A 20 6.42 -4.39 -17.29
N ALA A 21 5.44 -3.52 -17.05
CA ALA A 21 4.72 -2.81 -18.09
C ALA A 21 5.62 -1.84 -18.86
N SER A 22 6.50 -1.13 -18.17
CA SER A 22 7.45 -0.19 -18.79
C SER A 22 8.48 -0.90 -19.68
N GLU A 23 9.05 -1.99 -19.23
CA GLU A 23 9.98 -2.82 -20.00
C GLU A 23 9.31 -3.37 -21.26
N PHE A 24 8.11 -3.94 -21.11
CA PHE A 24 7.33 -4.42 -22.24
C PHE A 24 7.01 -3.31 -23.26
N SER A 25 6.61 -2.12 -22.80
CA SER A 25 6.26 -0.98 -23.68
C SER A 25 7.42 -0.48 -24.54
N LEU A 26 8.66 -0.57 -24.04
CA LEU A 26 9.83 -0.01 -24.73
C LEU A 26 10.19 -0.82 -25.99
N ASP A 27 10.12 -2.12 -25.93
CA ASP A 27 10.72 -3.00 -26.94
C ASP A 27 9.66 -3.65 -27.85
N PHE A 28 8.47 -3.98 -27.33
CA PHE A 28 7.47 -4.78 -28.03
C PHE A 28 7.12 -4.23 -29.42
N LYS A 29 6.71 -2.96 -29.53
CA LYS A 29 6.30 -2.38 -30.82
C LYS A 29 7.41 -2.43 -31.85
N LYS A 30 8.59 -1.95 -31.47
CA LYS A 30 9.74 -1.83 -32.38
C LYS A 30 10.18 -3.18 -32.90
N ASP A 31 10.34 -4.13 -31.99
CA ASP A 31 10.89 -5.44 -32.34
C ASP A 31 9.85 -6.29 -33.06
N PHE A 32 8.57 -6.20 -32.69
CA PHE A 32 7.49 -6.89 -33.36
C PHE A 32 7.27 -6.38 -34.80
N ASP A 33 7.20 -5.05 -34.98
CA ASP A 33 7.04 -4.43 -36.32
C ASP A 33 8.23 -4.83 -37.23
N TYR A 34 9.44 -4.87 -36.66
CA TYR A 34 10.63 -5.26 -37.40
C TYR A 34 10.64 -6.75 -37.81
N GLU A 35 10.27 -7.66 -36.90
CA GLU A 35 10.21 -9.09 -37.19
C GLU A 35 9.14 -9.41 -38.26
N ILE A 36 7.95 -8.77 -38.19
CA ILE A 36 6.93 -8.92 -39.24
C ILE A 36 7.43 -8.38 -40.57
N TYR A 37 8.10 -7.23 -40.59
CA TYR A 37 8.69 -6.70 -41.82
C TYR A 37 9.69 -7.69 -42.45
N LEU A 38 10.55 -8.34 -41.66
CA LEU A 38 11.48 -9.35 -42.16
C LEU A 38 10.78 -10.56 -42.79
N VAL A 39 9.61 -10.94 -42.26
CA VAL A 39 8.79 -12.00 -42.86
C VAL A 39 8.23 -11.55 -44.20
N ILE A 40 7.65 -10.36 -44.29
CA ILE A 40 7.03 -9.81 -45.52
C ILE A 40 8.05 -9.68 -46.67
N VAL A 41 9.25 -9.21 -46.36
CA VAL A 41 10.33 -9.07 -47.38
C VAL A 41 11.00 -10.40 -47.73
N GLY A 42 10.63 -11.52 -47.12
CA GLY A 42 11.13 -12.85 -47.40
C GLY A 42 12.50 -13.14 -46.81
N ASN A 43 13.00 -12.35 -45.87
CA ASN A 43 14.27 -12.56 -45.18
C ASN A 43 14.19 -13.66 -44.11
N LYS A 44 12.99 -13.89 -43.57
CA LYS A 44 12.67 -14.98 -42.63
C LYS A 44 11.32 -15.59 -42.99
N THR A 45 11.12 -16.84 -42.64
CA THR A 45 9.79 -17.43 -42.56
C THR A 45 9.17 -17.08 -41.21
N LEU A 46 7.84 -17.13 -41.04
CA LEU A 46 7.17 -16.89 -39.76
C LEU A 46 7.73 -17.83 -38.67
N LYS A 47 8.06 -19.09 -39.02
CA LYS A 47 8.63 -20.06 -38.08
C LYS A 47 10.05 -19.72 -37.61
N GLU A 48 10.81 -19.00 -38.42
CA GLU A 48 12.17 -18.55 -38.11
C GLU A 48 12.19 -17.18 -37.41
N SER A 49 11.07 -16.49 -37.46
CA SER A 49 10.89 -15.20 -36.77
C SER A 49 10.53 -15.40 -35.29
N ASP A 50 10.73 -14.35 -34.50
CA ASP A 50 10.36 -14.33 -33.07
C ASP A 50 8.91 -13.91 -32.83
N VAL A 51 8.10 -13.67 -33.88
CA VAL A 51 6.74 -13.09 -33.79
C VAL A 51 5.83 -13.89 -32.84
N ASP A 52 5.75 -15.21 -33.02
CA ASP A 52 4.90 -16.06 -32.16
C ASP A 52 5.37 -16.07 -30.71
N THR A 53 6.68 -16.03 -30.49
CA THR A 53 7.27 -15.98 -29.15
C THR A 53 6.98 -14.65 -28.49
N MET A 54 7.06 -13.54 -29.24
CA MET A 54 6.75 -12.20 -28.76
C MET A 54 5.26 -12.05 -28.43
N LEU A 55 4.35 -12.54 -29.25
CA LEU A 55 2.90 -12.52 -28.97
C LEU A 55 2.55 -13.33 -27.73
N ARG A 56 3.13 -14.53 -27.59
CA ARG A 56 2.93 -15.37 -26.41
C ARG A 56 3.49 -14.71 -25.16
N HIS A 57 4.66 -14.11 -25.23
CA HIS A 57 5.26 -13.37 -24.13
C HIS A 57 4.38 -12.17 -23.75
N ALA A 58 3.96 -11.36 -24.71
CA ALA A 58 3.06 -10.23 -24.50
C ALA A 58 1.76 -10.64 -23.79
N LYS A 59 1.09 -11.69 -24.24
CA LYS A 59 -0.12 -12.22 -23.61
C LYS A 59 0.13 -12.70 -22.18
N ASN A 60 1.27 -13.31 -21.90
CA ASN A 60 1.63 -13.73 -20.55
C ASN A 60 1.91 -12.54 -19.63
N VAL A 61 2.60 -11.50 -20.12
CA VAL A 61 2.82 -10.25 -19.39
C VAL A 61 1.49 -9.62 -19.02
N VAL A 62 0.59 -9.42 -19.99
CA VAL A 62 -0.75 -8.83 -19.74
C VAL A 62 -1.54 -9.64 -18.72
N LYS A 63 -1.56 -10.96 -18.85
CA LYS A 63 -2.20 -11.86 -17.87
C LYS A 63 -1.58 -11.76 -16.47
N GLY A 64 -0.27 -11.61 -16.39
CA GLY A 64 0.43 -11.36 -15.12
C GLY A 64 0.01 -10.05 -14.48
N LEU A 65 -0.06 -8.97 -15.26
CA LEU A 65 -0.51 -7.65 -14.82
C LEU A 65 -1.98 -7.67 -14.36
N GLU A 66 -2.89 -8.35 -15.07
CA GLU A 66 -4.29 -8.50 -14.68
C GLU A 66 -4.46 -9.10 -13.28
N ASN A 67 -3.60 -10.04 -12.89
CA ASN A 67 -3.69 -10.72 -11.59
C ASN A 67 -3.31 -9.82 -10.40
N ILE A 68 -2.47 -8.81 -10.62
CA ILE A 68 -1.95 -7.93 -9.56
C ILE A 68 -2.60 -6.54 -9.59
N THR A 69 -3.27 -6.16 -10.68
CA THR A 69 -3.91 -4.86 -10.83
C THR A 69 -5.20 -4.78 -10.03
N GLU A 70 -5.32 -3.81 -9.13
CA GLU A 70 -6.51 -3.56 -8.30
C GLU A 70 -7.50 -2.60 -8.97
N SER A 71 -7.01 -1.60 -9.73
CA SER A 71 -7.82 -0.58 -10.39
C SER A 71 -8.68 -1.18 -11.49
N GLN A 72 -10.00 -0.90 -11.48
CA GLN A 72 -10.91 -1.35 -12.54
C GLN A 72 -10.55 -0.70 -13.88
N ASP A 73 -10.26 0.59 -13.90
CA ASP A 73 -9.88 1.30 -15.12
C ASP A 73 -8.62 0.70 -15.77
N ASN A 74 -7.64 0.30 -14.97
CA ASN A 74 -6.44 -0.36 -15.46
C ASN A 74 -6.70 -1.81 -15.90
N ARG A 75 -7.63 -2.53 -15.28
CA ARG A 75 -8.05 -3.85 -15.76
C ARG A 75 -8.74 -3.76 -17.13
N ASP A 76 -9.58 -2.77 -17.33
CA ASP A 76 -10.27 -2.54 -18.61
C ASP A 76 -9.25 -2.26 -19.73
N ARG A 77 -8.20 -1.46 -19.44
CA ARG A 77 -7.07 -1.24 -20.35
C ARG A 77 -6.32 -2.52 -20.69
N LEU A 78 -6.03 -3.37 -19.71
CA LEU A 78 -5.37 -4.65 -19.94
C LEU A 78 -6.22 -5.59 -20.80
N GLN A 79 -7.54 -5.55 -20.64
CA GLN A 79 -8.47 -6.29 -21.50
C GLN A 79 -8.45 -5.77 -22.95
N ASP A 80 -8.35 -4.45 -23.15
CA ASP A 80 -8.25 -3.88 -24.50
C ASP A 80 -6.90 -4.23 -25.14
N ILE A 81 -5.80 -4.19 -24.39
CA ILE A 81 -4.50 -4.68 -24.86
C ILE A 81 -4.59 -6.15 -25.28
N ARG A 82 -5.26 -6.98 -24.51
CA ARG A 82 -5.47 -8.40 -24.87
C ARG A 82 -6.20 -8.54 -26.22
N LYS A 83 -7.27 -7.77 -26.45
CA LYS A 83 -7.99 -7.76 -27.73
C LYS A 83 -7.08 -7.32 -28.88
N TYR A 84 -6.23 -6.31 -28.65
CA TYR A 84 -5.25 -5.86 -29.64
C TYR A 84 -4.22 -6.95 -29.95
N LEU A 85 -3.71 -7.66 -28.95
CA LEU A 85 -2.80 -8.79 -29.16
C LEU A 85 -3.48 -9.98 -29.90
N ASP A 86 -4.76 -10.20 -29.65
CA ASP A 86 -5.55 -11.20 -30.40
C ASP A 86 -5.74 -10.77 -31.87
N SER A 87 -5.97 -9.48 -32.13
CA SER A 87 -6.04 -8.93 -33.50
C SER A 87 -4.70 -9.07 -34.22
N LEU A 88 -3.58 -8.78 -33.56
CA LEU A 88 -2.25 -9.00 -34.13
C LEU A 88 -2.03 -10.45 -34.54
N GLN A 89 -2.49 -11.41 -33.74
CA GLN A 89 -2.39 -12.83 -34.09
C GLN A 89 -3.16 -13.17 -35.37
N VAL A 90 -4.33 -12.53 -35.59
CA VAL A 90 -5.12 -12.71 -36.82
C VAL A 90 -4.39 -12.13 -38.02
N TYR A 91 -3.81 -10.93 -37.89
CA TYR A 91 -3.06 -10.30 -38.99
C TYR A 91 -1.81 -11.07 -39.35
N VAL A 92 -1.07 -11.57 -38.35
CA VAL A 92 0.10 -12.43 -38.54
C VAL A 92 -0.27 -13.71 -39.30
N ALA A 93 -1.38 -14.37 -38.92
CA ALA A 93 -1.85 -15.57 -39.60
C ALA A 93 -2.21 -15.29 -41.07
N ARG A 94 -2.84 -14.13 -41.35
CA ARG A 94 -3.17 -13.72 -42.71
C ARG A 94 -1.93 -13.42 -43.57
N ILE A 95 -0.91 -12.79 -42.99
CA ILE A 95 0.38 -12.56 -43.66
C ILE A 95 1.04 -13.91 -43.99
N ASP A 96 1.05 -14.89 -43.06
CA ASP A 96 1.63 -16.20 -43.27
C ASP A 96 0.89 -16.98 -44.40
N GLU A 97 -0.45 -16.89 -44.43
CA GLU A 97 -1.28 -17.50 -45.51
C GLU A 97 -0.94 -16.87 -46.86
N ASN A 98 -0.89 -15.54 -46.98
CA ASN A 98 -0.52 -14.84 -48.20
C ASN A 98 0.91 -15.20 -48.68
N MET A 99 1.86 -15.36 -47.72
CA MET A 99 3.23 -15.80 -48.04
C MET A 99 3.25 -17.22 -48.60
N ALA A 100 2.36 -18.10 -48.10
CA ALA A 100 2.24 -19.49 -48.59
C ALA A 100 1.59 -19.58 -49.98
N GLU A 101 0.66 -18.67 -50.31
CA GLU A 101 -0.03 -18.63 -51.61
C GLU A 101 0.78 -18.05 -52.75
N GLY A 102 1.92 -17.44 -52.52
CA GLY A 102 2.79 -16.93 -53.58
C GLY A 102 3.35 -15.53 -53.36
N ASN A 103 3.55 -15.17 -52.11
CA ASN A 103 4.15 -13.88 -51.68
C ASN A 103 3.38 -12.65 -52.24
N LEU A 104 2.17 -12.45 -51.76
CA LEU A 104 1.38 -11.26 -52.03
C LEU A 104 1.96 -10.03 -51.29
N TYR A 105 3.13 -9.58 -51.79
CA TYR A 105 3.95 -8.58 -51.12
C TYR A 105 3.15 -7.27 -50.88
N GLU A 106 2.41 -6.75 -51.89
CA GLU A 106 1.68 -5.49 -51.76
C GLU A 106 0.57 -5.60 -50.72
N GLU A 107 -0.18 -6.72 -50.71
CA GLU A 107 -1.25 -6.97 -49.72
C GLU A 107 -0.68 -7.14 -48.32
N ASN A 108 0.44 -7.82 -48.17
CA ASN A 108 1.09 -7.97 -46.88
C ASN A 108 1.65 -6.64 -46.33
N MET A 109 2.18 -5.80 -47.21
CA MET A 109 2.59 -4.43 -46.84
C MET A 109 1.42 -3.58 -46.42
N GLU A 110 0.26 -3.68 -47.10
CA GLU A 110 -0.95 -2.97 -46.73
C GLU A 110 -1.46 -3.42 -45.34
N ILE A 111 -1.50 -4.72 -45.06
CA ILE A 111 -1.85 -5.27 -43.72
C ILE A 111 -0.86 -4.74 -42.67
N TRP A 112 0.44 -4.72 -42.98
CA TRP A 112 1.46 -4.25 -42.04
C TRP A 112 1.31 -2.76 -41.72
N GLU A 113 1.15 -1.91 -42.74
CA GLU A 113 1.05 -0.46 -42.58
C GLU A 113 -0.26 -0.01 -41.94
N ASN A 114 -1.41 -0.58 -42.39
CA ASN A 114 -2.73 -0.11 -42.02
C ASN A 114 -3.32 -0.83 -40.78
N ASP A 115 -2.85 -2.05 -40.48
CA ASP A 115 -3.40 -2.87 -39.39
C ASP A 115 -2.34 -3.12 -38.31
N VAL A 116 -1.21 -3.76 -38.64
CA VAL A 116 -0.22 -4.18 -37.64
C VAL A 116 0.40 -2.98 -36.92
N GLN A 117 0.89 -1.98 -37.67
CA GLN A 117 1.53 -0.80 -37.06
C GLN A 117 0.56 0.04 -36.22
N ILE A 118 -0.71 0.10 -36.61
CA ILE A 118 -1.74 0.81 -35.85
C ILE A 118 -1.98 0.06 -34.54
N VAL A 119 -2.19 -1.26 -34.61
CA VAL A 119 -2.53 -2.05 -33.41
C VAL A 119 -1.33 -2.14 -32.47
N THR A 120 -0.09 -2.28 -32.95
CA THR A 120 1.10 -2.22 -32.07
C THR A 120 1.28 -0.86 -31.42
N THR A 121 0.87 0.23 -32.10
CA THR A 121 0.83 1.58 -31.52
C THR A 121 -0.22 1.66 -30.41
N LEU A 122 -1.43 1.11 -30.61
CA LEU A 122 -2.48 1.07 -29.59
C LEU A 122 -2.04 0.25 -28.37
N VAL A 123 -1.39 -0.90 -28.56
CA VAL A 123 -0.82 -1.68 -27.45
C VAL A 123 0.16 -0.85 -26.66
N ARG A 124 1.12 -0.18 -27.32
CA ARG A 124 2.09 0.68 -26.66
C ARG A 124 1.43 1.81 -25.89
N ASP A 125 0.46 2.49 -26.49
CA ASP A 125 -0.19 3.66 -25.91
C ASP A 125 -1.05 3.27 -24.69
N GLU A 126 -1.76 2.16 -24.75
CA GLU A 126 -2.52 1.64 -23.60
C GLU A 126 -1.61 1.17 -22.46
N ILE A 127 -0.49 0.50 -22.75
CA ILE A 127 0.51 0.14 -21.73
C ILE A 127 1.12 1.41 -21.10
N SER A 128 1.40 2.43 -21.89
CA SER A 128 1.92 3.70 -21.37
C SER A 128 0.92 4.40 -20.45
N GLN A 129 -0.37 4.38 -20.80
CA GLN A 129 -1.42 4.90 -19.94
C GLN A 129 -1.60 4.05 -18.67
N TYR A 130 -1.59 2.71 -18.79
CA TYR A 130 -1.59 1.81 -17.64
C TYR A 130 -0.47 2.17 -16.66
N THR A 131 0.76 2.26 -17.15
CA THR A 131 1.95 2.63 -16.36
C THR A 131 1.78 3.99 -15.69
N TYR A 132 1.27 4.99 -16.40
CA TYR A 132 1.01 6.32 -15.85
C TYR A 132 0.02 6.30 -14.68
N TYR A 133 -1.10 5.57 -14.79
CA TYR A 133 -2.08 5.47 -13.72
C TYR A 133 -1.59 4.64 -12.53
N GLU A 134 -0.78 3.58 -12.77
CA GLU A 134 -0.11 2.85 -11.67
C GLU A 134 0.84 3.77 -10.89
N ILE A 135 1.65 4.58 -11.57
CA ILE A 135 2.54 5.56 -10.91
C ILE A 135 1.74 6.58 -10.09
N GLN A 136 0.62 7.08 -10.60
CA GLN A 136 -0.26 7.97 -9.84
C GLN A 136 -0.84 7.29 -8.60
N GLY A 137 -1.25 6.01 -8.72
CA GLY A 137 -1.70 5.20 -7.60
C GLY A 137 -0.62 5.06 -6.52
N ILE A 138 0.63 4.80 -6.92
CA ILE A 138 1.80 4.74 -6.02
C ILE A 138 1.97 6.07 -5.26
N GLN A 139 1.92 7.21 -5.95
CA GLN A 139 2.05 8.52 -5.32
C GLN A 139 0.93 8.79 -4.31
N LYS A 140 -0.32 8.51 -4.68
CA LYS A 140 -1.47 8.66 -3.78
C LYS A 140 -1.34 7.79 -2.52
N SER A 141 -0.95 6.53 -2.68
CA SER A 141 -0.71 5.62 -1.56
C SER A 141 0.39 6.15 -0.64
N LYS A 142 1.48 6.68 -1.18
CA LYS A 142 2.56 7.30 -0.41
C LYS A 142 2.08 8.50 0.41
N ASP A 143 1.26 9.38 -0.18
CA ASP A 143 0.71 10.55 0.50
C ASP A 143 -0.22 10.16 1.65
N ASP A 144 -1.07 9.15 1.45
CA ASP A 144 -1.96 8.63 2.49
C ASP A 144 -1.18 7.99 3.64
N TYR A 145 -0.07 7.28 3.34
CA TYR A 145 0.87 6.79 4.34
C TYR A 145 1.50 7.90 5.16
N GLN A 146 1.99 8.95 4.53
CA GLN A 146 2.61 10.08 5.23
C GLN A 146 1.61 10.76 6.16
N LYS A 147 0.36 10.96 5.73
CA LYS A 147 -0.72 11.53 6.55
C LYS A 147 -1.02 10.63 7.76
N PHE A 148 -1.17 9.32 7.54
CA PHE A 148 -1.42 8.35 8.61
C PHE A 148 -0.28 8.32 9.62
N TYR A 149 0.97 8.26 9.16
CA TYR A 149 2.16 8.27 10.02
C TYR A 149 2.25 9.56 10.87
N THR A 150 2.01 10.71 10.25
CA THR A 150 2.01 11.99 10.94
C THR A 150 0.90 12.07 11.99
N TRP A 151 -0.29 11.56 11.67
CA TRP A 151 -1.40 11.49 12.62
C TRP A 151 -1.09 10.57 13.79
N MET A 152 -0.51 9.41 13.55
CA MET A 152 -0.10 8.45 14.58
C MET A 152 0.96 9.04 15.51
N LEU A 153 1.97 9.74 14.96
CA LEU A 153 2.98 10.42 15.77
C LEU A 153 2.36 11.50 16.69
N ARG A 154 1.43 12.30 16.16
CA ARG A 154 0.71 13.30 16.97
C ARG A 154 -0.09 12.65 18.09
N PHE A 155 -0.78 11.56 17.79
CA PHE A 155 -1.55 10.83 18.80
C PHE A 155 -0.64 10.26 19.91
N CYS A 156 0.48 9.64 19.55
CA CYS A 156 1.46 9.14 20.52
C CYS A 156 2.02 10.26 21.42
N LEU A 157 2.29 11.43 20.84
CA LEU A 157 2.79 12.59 21.60
C LEU A 157 1.74 13.11 22.59
N ILE A 158 0.48 13.22 22.17
CA ILE A 158 -0.64 13.62 23.04
C ILE A 158 -0.82 12.60 24.18
N ALA A 159 -0.77 11.31 23.87
CA ALA A 159 -0.88 10.25 24.88
C ALA A 159 0.26 10.31 25.89
N LEU A 160 1.50 10.55 25.44
CA LEU A 160 2.66 10.73 26.32
C LEU A 160 2.47 11.90 27.29
N VAL A 161 2.02 13.06 26.77
CA VAL A 161 1.73 14.24 27.61
C VAL A 161 0.62 13.92 28.61
N GLY A 162 -0.43 13.22 28.19
CA GLY A 162 -1.50 12.77 29.08
C GLY A 162 -1.02 11.92 30.24
N VAL A 163 -0.12 10.96 29.97
CA VAL A 163 0.49 10.12 31.02
C VAL A 163 1.30 10.97 32.00
N VAL A 164 2.13 11.88 31.51
CA VAL A 164 2.94 12.77 32.37
C VAL A 164 2.06 13.62 33.28
N VAL A 165 0.99 14.19 32.74
CA VAL A 165 0.01 14.97 33.52
C VAL A 165 -0.69 14.09 34.57
N ALA A 166 -1.12 12.89 34.20
CA ALA A 166 -1.76 11.95 35.14
C ALA A 166 -0.84 11.56 36.30
N VAL A 167 0.42 11.26 36.00
CA VAL A 167 1.45 10.96 37.03
C VAL A 167 1.69 12.18 37.92
N GLY A 168 1.76 13.38 37.37
CA GLY A 168 1.88 14.63 38.16
C GLY A 168 0.69 14.84 39.11
N ILE A 169 -0.52 14.65 38.66
CA ILE A 169 -1.74 14.74 39.47
C ILE A 169 -1.71 13.70 40.59
N MET A 170 -1.39 12.44 40.28
CA MET A 170 -1.28 11.37 41.27
C MET A 170 -0.20 11.65 42.32
N SER A 171 0.97 12.13 41.90
CA SER A 171 2.04 12.53 42.81
C SER A 171 1.66 13.65 43.77
N TYR A 172 0.73 14.52 43.38
CA TYR A 172 0.21 15.57 44.23
C TYR A 172 -0.90 15.07 45.17
N LEU A 173 -1.81 14.26 44.69
CA LEU A 173 -2.95 13.79 45.44
C LEU A 173 -2.63 12.74 46.50
N ILE A 174 -1.70 11.83 46.24
CA ILE A 174 -1.32 10.75 47.17
C ILE A 174 -0.82 11.30 48.54
N PRO A 175 0.12 12.26 48.58
CA PRO A 175 0.54 12.84 49.84
C PRO A 175 -0.55 13.54 50.60
N LEU A 176 -1.50 14.17 49.89
CA LEU A 176 -2.61 14.90 50.52
C LEU A 176 -3.67 13.97 51.13
N SER A 177 -4.02 12.89 50.41
CA SER A 177 -5.11 12.00 50.82
C SER A 177 -4.64 10.84 51.73
N ILE A 178 -3.35 10.47 51.70
CA ILE A 178 -2.86 9.34 52.49
C ILE A 178 -1.76 9.77 53.48
N THR A 179 -0.70 10.39 53.02
CA THR A 179 0.47 10.61 53.86
C THR A 179 0.21 11.60 55.01
N ARG A 180 -0.47 12.70 54.74
CA ARG A 180 -0.80 13.71 55.77
C ARG A 180 -1.73 13.17 56.85
N PRO A 181 -2.87 12.53 56.54
CA PRO A 181 -3.74 11.94 57.56
C PRO A 181 -3.04 10.93 58.47
N PHE A 182 -2.25 10.05 57.89
CA PHE A 182 -1.52 9.01 58.66
C PHE A 182 -0.43 9.62 59.54
N LYS A 183 0.22 10.69 59.10
CA LYS A 183 1.20 11.42 59.93
C LYS A 183 0.53 12.08 61.12
N GLU A 184 -0.65 12.68 60.94
CA GLU A 184 -1.43 13.30 62.01
C GLU A 184 -1.90 12.23 63.05
N LEU A 185 -2.42 11.10 62.61
CA LEU A 185 -2.80 9.98 63.46
C LEU A 185 -1.59 9.44 64.24
N SER A 186 -0.42 9.31 63.60
CA SER A 186 0.80 8.89 64.25
C SER A 186 1.26 9.87 65.34
N GLN A 187 1.16 11.18 65.12
CA GLN A 187 1.51 12.19 66.12
C GLN A 187 0.59 12.16 67.31
N VAL A 188 -0.74 12.01 67.09
CA VAL A 188 -1.71 11.88 68.17
C VAL A 188 -1.46 10.64 69.00
N THR A 189 -1.16 9.52 68.33
CA THR A 189 -0.79 8.26 68.99
C THR A 189 0.41 8.41 69.89
N ASP A 190 1.45 9.13 69.43
CA ASP A 190 2.68 9.35 70.21
C ASP A 190 2.40 10.25 71.45
N GLU A 191 1.55 11.26 71.33
CA GLU A 191 1.14 12.11 72.48
C GLU A 191 0.32 11.33 73.50
N ILE A 192 -0.62 10.48 73.06
CA ILE A 192 -1.37 9.58 73.95
C ILE A 192 -0.43 8.64 74.71
N ALA A 193 0.57 8.07 74.00
CA ALA A 193 1.58 7.20 74.59
C ALA A 193 2.46 7.91 75.67
N LYS A 194 2.65 9.20 75.55
CA LYS A 194 3.31 10.06 76.55
C LYS A 194 2.42 10.46 77.75
N GLY A 195 1.16 10.00 77.74
CA GLY A 195 0.22 10.28 78.85
C GLY A 195 -0.70 11.50 78.62
N ASN A 196 -0.62 12.16 77.47
CA ASN A 196 -1.47 13.29 77.16
C ASN A 196 -2.78 12.81 76.53
N LEU A 197 -3.80 12.49 77.37
CA LEU A 197 -5.11 11.98 76.98
C LEU A 197 -6.06 13.08 76.50
N SER A 198 -5.67 14.33 76.51
CA SER A 198 -6.49 15.45 76.03
C SER A 198 -6.41 15.70 74.52
N VAL A 199 -5.47 15.05 73.83
CA VAL A 199 -5.29 15.20 72.39
C VAL A 199 -6.39 14.44 71.64
N ARG A 200 -6.86 15.03 70.54
CA ARG A 200 -7.85 14.42 69.65
C ARG A 200 -7.36 14.46 68.22
N ALA A 201 -7.61 13.36 67.49
CA ALA A 201 -7.32 13.29 66.08
C ALA A 201 -8.50 13.95 65.29
N ASN A 202 -8.17 14.81 64.34
CA ASN A 202 -9.18 15.47 63.52
C ASN A 202 -8.97 15.16 62.00
N VAL A 203 -8.97 13.87 61.68
CA VAL A 203 -8.73 13.41 60.32
C VAL A 203 -10.07 13.09 59.67
N ASN A 204 -10.41 13.84 58.65
CA ASN A 204 -11.66 13.71 57.87
C ASN A 204 -11.40 13.33 56.42
N THR A 205 -10.29 12.67 56.09
CA THR A 205 -9.91 12.30 54.74
C THR A 205 -9.76 10.77 54.59
N GLY A 206 -10.60 10.19 53.73
CA GLY A 206 -10.70 8.75 53.54
C GLY A 206 -11.51 8.03 54.63
N VAL A 207 -12.23 6.98 54.22
CA VAL A 207 -13.12 6.22 55.13
C VAL A 207 -12.34 5.57 56.29
N GLU A 208 -11.20 4.95 55.93
CA GLU A 208 -10.37 4.23 56.86
C GLU A 208 -9.64 5.14 57.86
N ALA A 209 -9.11 6.27 57.39
CA ALA A 209 -8.43 7.24 58.24
C ALA A 209 -9.40 7.96 59.19
N THR A 210 -10.63 8.26 58.71
CA THR A 210 -11.67 8.83 59.54
C THR A 210 -12.17 7.84 60.59
N ALA A 211 -12.38 6.59 60.24
CA ALA A 211 -12.76 5.54 61.18
C ALA A 211 -11.70 5.34 62.31
N LEU A 212 -10.42 5.34 61.90
CA LEU A 212 -9.31 5.26 62.87
C LEU A 212 -9.22 6.47 63.78
N SER A 213 -9.39 7.70 63.24
CA SER A 213 -9.49 8.95 64.01
C SER A 213 -10.57 8.89 65.06
N ASN A 214 -11.81 8.41 64.67
CA ASN A 214 -12.91 8.31 65.56
C ASN A 214 -12.68 7.26 66.69
N SER A 215 -12.09 6.12 66.33
CA SER A 215 -11.72 5.07 67.30
C SER A 215 -10.70 5.56 68.33
N MET A 216 -9.69 6.32 67.89
CA MET A 216 -8.69 6.93 68.76
C MET A 216 -9.29 7.96 69.71
N ASN A 217 -10.27 8.72 69.25
CA ASN A 217 -10.94 9.75 70.04
C ASN A 217 -11.91 9.17 71.11
N THR A 218 -12.28 7.92 71.00
CA THR A 218 -13.14 7.19 71.96
C THR A 218 -12.40 6.42 73.04
N MET A 219 -11.09 6.30 72.90
CA MET A 219 -10.21 5.78 73.96
C MET A 219 -9.90 6.85 75.00
#